data_6a196b78a356a2aafd9d20c9af5629b7
#
_entry.id   6a196b78a356a2aafd9d20c9af5629b7
#
_cell.length_a   1.000
_cell.length_b   1.000
_cell.length_c   1.000
_cell.angle_alpha   90.00
_cell.angle_beta   90.00
_cell.angle_gamma   90.00
#
_symmetry.space_group_name_H-M   'P 1'
#
loop_
_entity.id
_entity.type
_entity.pdbx_description
1 polymer ?
#
loop_
_entity_poly.entity_id
_entity_poly.type
_entity_poly.pdbx_seq_one_letter_code
_entity_poly.pdbx_strand_id
1 'polypeptide(L)'
;MERKSDLFIIEVLRPEDYACFAADGLQLVTQMQALGFDTRYVRAYTFDSFKTAVAQYQESGFKWLHLSCHGCDTGVEFYKKEPWVNCKFEPEVITNDKVAKSFGKCLIHCRVTLSGCRTGNVDLTQKIFECNKGLQSLVAPVDDLADDIVAPLWLSYYSLLIKRSRSKYEGDNVKITNEDIGEVVESVSKCFSVSLAFNAYHPAKTDDNPKPSVSRKVSTYSSWKEESKKFYVY
;
A
#
# COMPACT_ATOMS: atom_id res chain seq x y z
N MET A 1 2.99 -1.76 27.09
CA MET A 1 3.93 -2.33 26.08
C MET A 1 3.58 -1.67 24.77
N GLU A 2 4.35 -0.66 24.35
CA GLU A 2 4.16 -0.04 23.03
C GLU A 2 4.51 -1.05 21.95
N ARG A 3 3.63 -1.18 20.97
CA ARG A 3 3.81 -2.16 19.89
C ARG A 3 5.00 -1.74 19.02
N LYS A 4 5.91 -2.66 18.80
CA LYS A 4 6.89 -2.55 17.72
C LYS A 4 6.15 -2.25 16.42
N SER A 5 6.76 -1.50 15.53
CA SER A 5 6.21 -1.29 14.18
C SER A 5 5.91 -2.62 13.54
N ASP A 6 4.71 -2.75 13.01
CA ASP A 6 4.18 -3.98 12.44
C ASP A 6 3.88 -3.76 10.94
N LEU A 7 4.08 -4.78 10.13
CA LEU A 7 3.80 -4.76 8.70
C LEU A 7 3.14 -6.06 8.28
N PHE A 8 1.90 -5.99 7.83
CA PHE A 8 1.21 -7.11 7.21
C PHE A 8 1.36 -7.02 5.69
N ILE A 9 1.82 -8.08 5.05
CA ILE A 9 2.03 -8.15 3.61
C ILE A 9 1.04 -9.16 3.04
N ILE A 10 0.20 -8.72 2.12
CA ILE A 10 -0.61 -9.59 1.26
C ILE A 10 0.00 -9.55 -0.13
N GLU A 11 0.34 -10.70 -0.69
CA GLU A 11 0.92 -10.79 -2.01
C GLU A 11 0.00 -11.56 -2.95
N VAL A 12 -0.39 -10.89 -4.05
CA VAL A 12 -1.27 -11.39 -5.10
C VAL A 12 -0.53 -11.29 -6.42
N LEU A 13 0.38 -12.23 -6.66
CA LEU A 13 1.24 -12.26 -7.83
C LEU A 13 1.08 -13.58 -8.59
N ARG A 14 1.53 -13.59 -9.83
CA ARG A 14 1.55 -14.78 -10.68
C ARG A 14 2.60 -15.76 -10.17
N PRO A 15 2.40 -17.07 -10.36
CA PRO A 15 3.44 -18.05 -10.04
C PRO A 15 4.77 -17.77 -10.75
N GLU A 16 4.71 -17.22 -11.95
CA GLU A 16 5.87 -16.85 -12.77
C GLU A 16 6.69 -15.72 -12.12
N ASP A 17 6.04 -14.78 -11.44
CA ASP A 17 6.71 -13.65 -10.77
C ASP A 17 7.65 -14.12 -9.67
N TYR A 18 7.29 -15.23 -9.00
CA TYR A 18 8.17 -15.85 -8.00
C TYR A 18 9.41 -16.51 -8.62
N ALA A 19 9.27 -17.06 -9.82
CA ALA A 19 10.38 -17.65 -10.55
C ALA A 19 11.35 -16.59 -11.08
N CYS A 20 10.86 -15.39 -11.37
CA CYS A 20 11.65 -14.26 -11.91
C CYS A 20 12.13 -13.29 -10.79
N PHE A 21 11.95 -13.64 -9.51
CA PHE A 21 12.28 -12.77 -8.37
C PHE A 21 11.55 -11.42 -8.37
N ALA A 22 10.41 -11.33 -9.05
CA ALA A 22 9.57 -10.13 -9.07
C ALA A 22 8.64 -10.01 -7.85
N ALA A 23 8.66 -11.00 -6.94
CA ALA A 23 7.86 -11.03 -5.72
C ALA A 23 8.42 -10.05 -4.67
N ASP A 24 7.97 -8.80 -4.71
CA ASP A 24 8.43 -7.74 -3.82
C ASP A 24 8.01 -7.97 -2.36
N GLY A 25 6.80 -8.50 -2.13
CA GLY A 25 6.32 -8.81 -0.78
C GLY A 25 7.16 -9.87 -0.07
N LEU A 26 7.57 -10.92 -0.77
CA LEU A 26 8.46 -11.95 -0.21
C LEU A 26 9.84 -11.40 0.14
N GLN A 27 10.39 -10.50 -0.68
CA GLN A 27 11.65 -9.83 -0.39
C GLN A 27 11.53 -8.87 0.80
N LEU A 28 10.43 -8.13 0.88
CA LEU A 28 10.12 -7.22 1.98
C LEU A 28 10.07 -7.94 3.33
N VAL A 29 9.41 -9.10 3.43
CA VAL A 29 9.25 -9.79 4.72
C VAL A 29 10.61 -10.10 5.36
N THR A 30 11.55 -10.61 4.57
CA THR A 30 12.88 -10.97 5.06
C THR A 30 13.63 -9.74 5.57
N GLN A 31 13.59 -8.66 4.82
CA GLN A 31 14.34 -7.46 5.16
C GLN A 31 13.70 -6.70 6.33
N MET A 32 12.38 -6.63 6.39
CA MET A 32 11.68 -5.96 7.48
C MET A 32 11.87 -6.69 8.80
N GLN A 33 11.88 -8.03 8.80
CA GLN A 33 12.23 -8.82 9.98
C GLN A 33 13.66 -8.56 10.44
N ALA A 34 14.63 -8.47 9.51
CA ALA A 34 16.02 -8.13 9.84
C ALA A 34 16.15 -6.72 10.44
N LEU A 35 15.25 -5.79 10.09
CA LEU A 35 15.19 -4.45 10.67
C LEU A 35 14.41 -4.39 12.00
N GLY A 36 13.91 -5.53 12.50
CA GLY A 36 13.25 -5.65 13.78
C GLY A 36 11.74 -5.37 13.75
N PHE A 37 11.11 -5.39 12.58
CA PHE A 37 9.66 -5.30 12.45
C PHE A 37 8.99 -6.64 12.75
N ASP A 38 7.83 -6.60 13.40
CA ASP A 38 6.92 -7.73 13.40
C ASP A 38 6.24 -7.77 12.02
N THR A 39 6.51 -8.81 11.26
CA THR A 39 6.07 -8.90 9.87
C THR A 39 5.31 -10.20 9.65
N ARG A 40 4.11 -10.09 9.11
CA ARG A 40 3.31 -11.22 8.63
C ARG A 40 3.19 -11.17 7.12
N TYR A 41 3.26 -12.32 6.50
CA TYR A 41 3.17 -12.48 5.05
C TYR A 41 2.14 -13.55 4.70
N VAL A 42 1.22 -13.18 3.81
CA VAL A 42 0.18 -14.07 3.30
C VAL A 42 0.17 -13.99 1.78
N ARG A 43 0.23 -15.14 1.14
CA ARG A 43 0.07 -15.26 -0.31
C ARG A 43 -1.38 -15.56 -0.64
N ALA A 44 -1.91 -14.84 -1.62
CA ALA A 44 -3.24 -15.03 -2.17
C ALA A 44 -3.16 -15.06 -3.70
N TYR A 45 -3.94 -15.89 -4.36
CA TYR A 45 -3.98 -15.96 -5.82
C TYR A 45 -5.35 -15.56 -6.36
N THR A 46 -6.39 -16.00 -5.71
CA THR A 46 -7.78 -15.72 -6.10
C THR A 46 -8.35 -14.56 -5.30
N PHE A 47 -9.43 -13.96 -5.80
CA PHE A 47 -10.12 -12.93 -5.05
C PHE A 47 -10.70 -13.45 -3.73
N ASP A 48 -11.06 -14.72 -3.66
CA ASP A 48 -11.55 -15.33 -2.42
C ASP A 48 -10.42 -15.56 -1.41
N SER A 49 -9.25 -16.05 -1.84
CA SER A 49 -8.08 -16.14 -0.96
C SER A 49 -7.58 -14.76 -0.50
N PHE A 50 -7.70 -13.73 -1.34
CA PHE A 50 -7.43 -12.35 -0.95
C PHE A 50 -8.37 -11.87 0.16
N LYS A 51 -9.69 -12.11 0.05
CA LYS A 51 -10.65 -11.77 1.12
C LYS A 51 -10.31 -12.47 2.43
N THR A 52 -9.87 -13.73 2.35
CA THR A 52 -9.38 -14.49 3.52
C THR A 52 -8.13 -13.84 4.13
N ALA A 53 -7.18 -13.40 3.31
CA ALA A 53 -5.97 -12.70 3.77
C ALA A 53 -6.32 -11.34 4.41
N VAL A 54 -7.29 -10.61 3.88
CA VAL A 54 -7.81 -9.37 4.48
C VAL A 54 -8.44 -9.63 5.86
N ALA A 55 -9.19 -10.72 6.03
CA ALA A 55 -9.73 -11.12 7.33
C ALA A 55 -8.60 -11.42 8.34
N GLN A 56 -7.56 -12.14 7.93
CA GLN A 56 -6.37 -12.39 8.77
C GLN A 56 -5.63 -11.09 9.13
N TYR A 57 -5.54 -10.13 8.20
CA TYR A 57 -5.01 -8.80 8.49
C TYR A 57 -5.84 -8.09 9.57
N GLN A 58 -7.15 -8.09 9.44
CA GLN A 58 -8.06 -7.49 10.43
C GLN A 58 -7.88 -8.09 11.83
N GLU A 59 -7.81 -9.42 11.92
CA GLU A 59 -7.59 -10.15 13.18
C GLU A 59 -6.21 -9.88 13.80
N SER A 60 -5.21 -9.61 12.98
CA SER A 60 -3.85 -9.33 13.46
C SER A 60 -3.75 -8.05 14.27
N GLY A 61 -4.61 -7.08 14.01
CA GLY A 61 -4.58 -5.73 14.58
C GLY A 61 -3.38 -4.88 14.10
N PHE A 62 -2.66 -5.31 13.07
CA PHE A 62 -1.55 -4.59 12.46
C PHE A 62 -2.01 -3.26 11.86
N LYS A 63 -1.14 -2.24 11.88
CA LYS A 63 -1.47 -0.88 11.42
C LYS A 63 -0.89 -0.52 10.06
N TRP A 64 0.01 -1.34 9.56
CA TRP A 64 0.57 -1.19 8.22
C TRP A 64 0.19 -2.39 7.35
N LEU A 65 -0.34 -2.10 6.17
CA LEU A 65 -0.65 -3.09 5.15
C LEU A 65 0.14 -2.77 3.88
N HIS A 66 0.86 -3.76 3.37
CA HIS A 66 1.43 -3.75 2.04
C HIS A 66 0.69 -4.77 1.16
N LEU A 67 0.11 -4.31 0.07
CA LEU A 67 -0.51 -5.17 -0.94
C LEU A 67 0.40 -5.20 -2.17
N SER A 68 1.08 -6.32 -2.36
CA SER A 68 1.85 -6.63 -3.56
C SER A 68 0.94 -7.29 -4.59
N CYS A 69 0.80 -6.69 -5.77
CA CYS A 69 -0.16 -7.17 -6.78
C CYS A 69 0.15 -6.64 -8.17
N HIS A 70 -0.42 -7.27 -9.21
CA HIS A 70 -0.57 -6.63 -10.51
C HIS A 70 -1.81 -5.74 -10.53
N GLY A 71 -1.68 -4.55 -11.09
CA GLY A 71 -2.77 -3.59 -11.16
C GLY A 71 -2.89 -2.93 -12.52
N CYS A 72 -4.04 -2.28 -12.73
CA CYS A 72 -4.32 -1.44 -13.88
C CYS A 72 -5.30 -0.32 -13.46
N ASP A 73 -5.67 0.56 -14.40
CA ASP A 73 -6.58 1.68 -14.12
C ASP A 73 -7.96 1.23 -13.61
N THR A 74 -8.40 0.03 -13.95
CA THR A 74 -9.76 -0.46 -13.66
C THR A 74 -9.83 -1.42 -12.49
N GLY A 75 -8.70 -1.93 -12.00
CA GLY A 75 -8.69 -2.91 -10.91
C GLY A 75 -7.36 -3.57 -10.63
N VAL A 76 -7.44 -4.66 -9.90
CA VAL A 76 -6.33 -5.54 -9.51
C VAL A 76 -6.53 -6.90 -10.15
N GLU A 77 -5.43 -7.50 -10.64
CA GLU A 77 -5.45 -8.82 -11.26
C GLU A 77 -5.40 -9.91 -10.19
N PHE A 78 -6.25 -10.90 -10.37
CA PHE A 78 -6.33 -12.14 -9.58
C PHE A 78 -6.41 -13.32 -10.52
N TYR A 79 -6.44 -14.53 -9.96
CA TYR A 79 -6.72 -15.75 -10.70
C TYR A 79 -8.11 -16.27 -10.38
N LYS A 80 -8.77 -16.90 -11.35
CA LYS A 80 -10.08 -17.54 -11.15
C LYS A 80 -10.00 -18.78 -10.26
N LYS A 81 -8.83 -19.43 -10.20
CA LYS A 81 -8.61 -20.67 -9.43
C LYS A 81 -7.24 -20.66 -8.78
N GLU A 82 -7.13 -21.37 -7.67
CA GLU A 82 -5.87 -21.57 -6.98
C GLU A 82 -4.88 -22.40 -7.83
N PRO A 83 -3.55 -22.10 -7.81
CA PRO A 83 -2.57 -22.66 -8.74
C PRO A 83 -2.29 -24.16 -8.58
N TRP A 84 -2.64 -24.77 -7.44
CA TRP A 84 -2.48 -26.20 -7.21
C TRP A 84 -3.60 -27.09 -7.80
N VAL A 85 -4.62 -26.48 -8.34
CA VAL A 85 -5.66 -27.17 -9.09
C VAL A 85 -5.22 -27.21 -10.54
N ASN A 86 -4.81 -28.36 -11.06
CA ASN A 86 -4.29 -28.63 -12.42
C ASN A 86 -5.10 -27.91 -13.53
N CYS A 87 -4.94 -26.63 -13.71
CA CYS A 87 -5.65 -25.81 -14.67
C CYS A 87 -4.74 -24.71 -15.22
N LYS A 88 -5.03 -24.30 -16.44
CA LYS A 88 -4.43 -23.09 -17.00
C LYS A 88 -4.73 -21.91 -16.07
N PHE A 89 -3.70 -21.11 -15.79
CA PHE A 89 -3.90 -19.87 -15.08
C PHE A 89 -4.74 -18.93 -15.94
N GLU A 90 -5.90 -18.57 -15.44
CA GLU A 90 -6.79 -17.62 -16.09
C GLU A 90 -6.84 -16.36 -15.23
N PRO A 91 -6.21 -15.26 -15.69
CA PRO A 91 -6.27 -13.99 -14.96
C PRO A 91 -7.69 -13.42 -14.99
N GLU A 92 -8.04 -12.71 -13.94
CA GLU A 92 -9.29 -11.98 -13.79
C GLU A 92 -9.01 -10.63 -13.14
N VAL A 93 -9.43 -9.54 -13.79
CA VAL A 93 -9.33 -8.21 -13.21
C VAL A 93 -10.57 -7.95 -12.34
N ILE A 94 -10.33 -7.81 -11.04
CA ILE A 94 -11.36 -7.40 -10.08
C ILE A 94 -11.39 -5.88 -10.02
N THR A 95 -12.58 -5.32 -10.24
CA THR A 95 -12.78 -3.87 -10.31
C THR A 95 -12.38 -3.14 -9.03
N ASN A 96 -11.97 -1.88 -9.17
CA ASN A 96 -11.60 -1.00 -8.06
C ASN A 96 -12.65 -0.97 -6.94
N ASP A 97 -13.94 -0.94 -7.29
CA ASP A 97 -15.05 -0.97 -6.32
C ASP A 97 -15.08 -2.27 -5.50
N LYS A 98 -14.92 -3.43 -6.14
CA LYS A 98 -14.90 -4.72 -5.45
C LYS A 98 -13.66 -4.85 -4.56
N VAL A 99 -12.49 -4.43 -5.04
CA VAL A 99 -11.25 -4.42 -4.25
C VAL A 99 -11.40 -3.53 -3.02
N ALA A 100 -11.87 -2.30 -3.18
CA ALA A 100 -12.08 -1.38 -2.05
C ALA A 100 -13.07 -1.93 -1.02
N LYS A 101 -14.19 -2.49 -1.48
CA LYS A 101 -15.20 -3.10 -0.60
C LYS A 101 -14.71 -4.33 0.15
N SER A 102 -13.75 -5.09 -0.42
CA SER A 102 -13.20 -6.27 0.25
C SER A 102 -12.46 -5.95 1.56
N PHE A 103 -11.93 -4.74 1.70
CA PHE A 103 -11.33 -4.29 2.95
C PHE A 103 -12.36 -3.98 4.05
N GLY A 104 -13.64 -3.84 3.71
CA GLY A 104 -14.67 -3.46 4.69
C GLY A 104 -14.27 -2.20 5.46
N LYS A 105 -14.12 -2.31 6.79
CA LYS A 105 -13.67 -1.22 7.67
C LYS A 105 -12.32 -1.51 8.34
N CYS A 106 -11.57 -2.51 7.85
CA CYS A 106 -10.36 -2.96 8.53
C CYS A 106 -9.16 -1.99 8.42
N LEU A 107 -9.23 -1.01 7.52
CA LEU A 107 -8.16 -0.05 7.31
C LEU A 107 -8.28 1.23 8.16
N ILE A 108 -9.27 1.33 9.04
CA ILE A 108 -9.43 2.51 9.92
C ILE A 108 -8.21 2.63 10.85
N HIS A 109 -7.61 3.81 10.89
CA HIS A 109 -6.36 4.11 11.61
C HIS A 109 -5.14 3.32 11.11
N CYS A 110 -5.19 2.80 9.88
CA CYS A 110 -4.10 2.08 9.25
C CYS A 110 -3.39 2.94 8.19
N ARG A 111 -2.26 2.42 7.72
CA ARG A 111 -1.48 2.94 6.60
C ARG A 111 -1.37 1.85 5.55
N VAL A 112 -1.59 2.20 4.29
CA VAL A 112 -1.62 1.24 3.19
C VAL A 112 -0.59 1.61 2.14
N THR A 113 0.12 0.61 1.65
CA THR A 113 0.96 0.68 0.46
C THR A 113 0.42 -0.33 -0.55
N LEU A 114 0.14 0.13 -1.77
CA LEU A 114 -0.19 -0.74 -2.90
C LEU A 114 1.03 -0.75 -3.84
N SER A 115 1.53 -1.91 -4.22
CA SER A 115 2.71 -1.97 -5.10
C SER A 115 2.37 -2.20 -6.58
N GLY A 116 1.12 -2.49 -6.89
CA GLY A 116 0.67 -2.77 -8.26
C GLY A 116 0.70 -1.55 -9.16
N CYS A 117 1.04 -1.76 -10.43
CA CYS A 117 0.99 -0.74 -11.47
C CYS A 117 -0.35 0.00 -11.49
N ARG A 118 -0.33 1.33 -11.58
CA ARG A 118 -1.51 2.20 -11.68
C ARG A 118 -2.52 2.09 -10.53
N THR A 119 -2.21 1.36 -9.45
CA THR A 119 -3.09 1.27 -8.27
C THR A 119 -3.23 2.59 -7.51
N GLY A 120 -2.35 3.54 -7.78
CA GLY A 120 -2.45 4.93 -7.33
C GLY A 120 -3.45 5.78 -8.11
N ASN A 121 -4.27 5.21 -8.99
CA ASN A 121 -5.32 5.95 -9.69
C ASN A 121 -6.35 6.53 -8.71
N VAL A 122 -7.02 7.62 -9.13
CA VAL A 122 -7.95 8.36 -8.27
C VAL A 122 -9.16 7.50 -7.89
N ASP A 123 -9.67 6.69 -8.81
CA ASP A 123 -10.89 5.90 -8.59
C ASP A 123 -10.71 4.85 -7.49
N LEU A 124 -9.65 4.02 -7.56
CA LEU A 124 -9.36 3.03 -6.52
C LEU A 124 -9.10 3.69 -5.17
N THR A 125 -8.26 4.74 -5.19
CA THR A 125 -7.87 5.45 -3.97
C THR A 125 -9.07 6.05 -3.27
N GLN A 126 -9.93 6.76 -4.01
CA GLN A 126 -11.14 7.37 -3.46
C GLN A 126 -12.08 6.32 -2.86
N LYS A 127 -12.34 5.23 -3.56
CA LYS A 127 -13.19 4.13 -3.08
C LYS A 127 -12.66 3.48 -1.80
N ILE A 128 -11.34 3.28 -1.69
CA ILE A 128 -10.73 2.74 -0.47
C ILE A 128 -10.98 3.70 0.72
N PHE A 129 -10.80 5.01 0.54
CA PHE A 129 -11.07 5.98 1.60
C PHE A 129 -12.56 6.11 1.94
N GLU A 130 -13.45 6.01 0.96
CA GLU A 130 -14.92 6.02 1.19
C GLU A 130 -15.36 4.81 2.03
N CYS A 131 -14.81 3.63 1.76
CA CYS A 131 -15.07 2.43 2.56
C CYS A 131 -14.42 2.48 3.95
N ASN A 132 -13.28 3.17 4.09
CA ASN A 132 -12.45 3.18 5.29
C ASN A 132 -12.21 4.61 5.80
N LYS A 133 -13.29 5.27 6.26
CA LYS A 133 -13.22 6.62 6.86
C LYS A 133 -12.30 6.59 8.08
N GLY A 134 -11.17 7.31 7.98
CA GLY A 134 -10.13 7.30 9.01
C GLY A 134 -8.88 6.48 8.65
N LEU A 135 -8.80 5.91 7.43
CA LEU A 135 -7.53 5.43 6.87
C LEU A 135 -6.52 6.59 6.88
N GLN A 136 -5.37 6.40 7.54
CA GLN A 136 -4.43 7.51 7.77
C GLN A 136 -3.72 7.94 6.50
N SER A 137 -3.25 6.99 5.71
CA SER A 137 -2.56 7.26 4.45
C SER A 137 -2.55 6.07 3.50
N LEU A 138 -2.41 6.37 2.21
CA LEU A 138 -2.24 5.40 1.14
C LEU A 138 -1.16 5.89 0.18
N VAL A 139 -0.19 5.02 -0.12
CA VAL A 139 0.86 5.24 -1.11
C VAL A 139 0.74 4.19 -2.21
N ALA A 140 0.80 4.62 -3.47
CA ALA A 140 0.69 3.70 -4.61
C ALA A 140 1.27 4.29 -5.89
N PRO A 141 1.73 3.44 -6.86
CA PRO A 141 2.20 3.89 -8.16
C PRO A 141 1.07 4.48 -9.00
N VAL A 142 1.37 5.57 -9.73
CA VAL A 142 0.43 6.18 -10.69
C VAL A 142 0.61 5.58 -12.08
N ASP A 143 1.84 5.19 -12.40
CA ASP A 143 2.24 4.64 -13.69
C ASP A 143 2.58 3.14 -13.58
N ASP A 144 2.95 2.53 -14.70
CA ASP A 144 3.49 1.18 -14.72
C ASP A 144 4.90 1.18 -14.10
N LEU A 145 5.19 0.16 -13.34
CA LEU A 145 6.51 -0.10 -12.78
C LEU A 145 7.18 -1.23 -13.56
N ALA A 146 8.47 -1.11 -13.82
CA ALA A 146 9.26 -2.21 -14.32
C ALA A 146 9.52 -3.23 -13.21
N ASP A 147 9.48 -4.52 -13.53
CA ASP A 147 9.56 -5.62 -12.54
C ASP A 147 10.84 -5.58 -11.70
N ASP A 148 11.96 -5.17 -12.29
CA ASP A 148 13.25 -5.04 -11.62
C ASP A 148 13.35 -3.86 -10.65
N ILE A 149 12.41 -2.91 -10.73
CA ILE A 149 12.36 -1.73 -9.86
C ILE A 149 11.46 -1.96 -8.64
N VAL A 150 10.42 -2.80 -8.73
CA VAL A 150 9.36 -2.90 -7.70
C VAL A 150 9.93 -3.22 -6.33
N ALA A 151 10.69 -4.31 -6.20
CA ALA A 151 11.25 -4.71 -4.92
C ALA A 151 12.27 -3.69 -4.36
N PRO A 152 13.29 -3.22 -5.12
CA PRO A 152 14.20 -2.17 -4.65
C PRO A 152 13.50 -0.88 -4.23
N LEU A 153 12.44 -0.47 -4.93
CA LEU A 153 11.66 0.72 -4.61
C LEU A 153 11.04 0.61 -3.22
N TRP A 154 10.29 -0.47 -2.96
CA TRP A 154 9.59 -0.62 -1.69
C TRP A 154 10.53 -0.93 -0.52
N LEU A 155 11.62 -1.67 -0.76
CA LEU A 155 12.68 -1.85 0.23
C LEU A 155 13.30 -0.52 0.64
N SER A 156 13.60 0.34 -0.33
CA SER A 156 14.12 1.70 -0.07
C SER A 156 13.12 2.57 0.65
N TYR A 157 11.84 2.52 0.25
CA TYR A 157 10.76 3.27 0.89
C TYR A 157 10.67 2.96 2.39
N TYR A 158 10.55 1.69 2.77
CA TYR A 158 10.45 1.31 4.18
C TYR A 158 11.74 1.58 4.95
N SER A 159 12.91 1.33 4.35
CA SER A 159 14.19 1.60 4.98
C SER A 159 14.39 3.08 5.31
N LEU A 160 14.00 3.97 4.41
CA LEU A 160 14.06 5.42 4.63
C LEU A 160 13.05 5.87 5.69
N LEU A 161 11.84 5.33 5.71
CA LEU A 161 10.85 5.62 6.75
C LEU A 161 11.39 5.28 8.14
N ILE A 162 11.99 4.09 8.29
CA ILE A 162 12.59 3.65 9.55
C ILE A 162 13.74 4.56 9.97
N LYS A 163 14.66 4.82 9.04
CA LYS A 163 15.81 5.70 9.30
C LYS A 163 15.35 7.08 9.77
N ARG A 164 14.33 7.63 9.11
CA ARG A 164 13.80 8.95 9.43
C ARG A 164 13.12 8.99 10.79
N SER A 165 12.33 7.98 11.10
CA SER A 165 11.71 7.85 12.41
C SER A 165 12.75 7.74 13.54
N ARG A 166 13.76 6.89 13.38
CA ARG A 166 14.83 6.75 14.36
C ARG A 166 15.67 8.01 14.57
N SER A 167 15.81 8.84 13.53
CA SER A 167 16.56 10.10 13.64
C SER A 167 15.82 11.22 14.38
N LYS A 168 14.47 11.16 14.40
CA LYS A 168 13.62 12.19 15.03
C LYS A 168 13.24 11.84 16.47
N TYR A 169 13.27 10.56 16.84
CA TYR A 169 12.79 10.09 18.13
C TYR A 169 13.86 9.21 18.78
N GLU A 170 14.30 9.61 19.98
CA GLU A 170 15.18 8.79 20.82
C GLU A 170 14.36 7.62 21.40
N GLY A 171 14.88 6.39 21.24
CA GLY A 171 14.29 5.16 21.77
C GLY A 171 13.63 4.26 20.73
N ASP A 172 13.08 3.12 21.20
CA ASP A 172 12.50 2.07 20.36
C ASP A 172 11.12 2.43 19.73
N ASN A 173 10.60 3.63 20.01
CA ASN A 173 9.29 4.07 19.55
C ASN A 173 9.37 4.71 18.16
N VAL A 174 9.16 3.89 17.14
CA VAL A 174 9.08 4.37 15.75
C VAL A 174 7.72 5.07 15.54
N LYS A 175 7.73 6.41 15.59
CA LYS A 175 6.55 7.22 15.25
C LYS A 175 6.73 7.81 13.85
N ILE A 176 5.99 7.30 12.88
CA ILE A 176 6.02 7.78 11.50
C ILE A 176 4.82 8.72 11.28
N THR A 177 5.09 9.93 10.81
CA THR A 177 4.06 10.93 10.49
C THR A 177 3.70 10.91 9.00
N ASN A 178 2.60 11.56 8.62
CA ASN A 178 2.25 11.75 7.20
C ASN A 178 3.28 12.63 6.47
N GLU A 179 3.94 13.56 7.17
CA GLU A 179 5.03 14.36 6.63
C GLU A 179 6.23 13.49 6.28
N ASP A 180 6.64 12.60 7.19
CA ASP A 180 7.74 11.64 6.93
C ASP A 180 7.46 10.78 5.70
N ILE A 181 6.21 10.30 5.56
CA ILE A 181 5.79 9.51 4.40
C ILE A 181 5.91 10.34 3.11
N GLY A 182 5.40 11.58 3.12
CA GLY A 182 5.44 12.46 1.96
C GLY A 182 6.86 12.72 1.48
N GLU A 183 7.79 13.03 2.39
CA GLU A 183 9.19 13.29 2.06
C GLU A 183 9.93 12.03 1.58
N VAL A 184 9.60 10.85 2.12
CA VAL A 184 10.17 9.58 1.65
C VAL A 184 9.60 9.22 0.27
N VAL A 185 8.30 9.40 0.03
CA VAL A 185 7.70 9.20 -1.29
C VAL A 185 8.39 10.08 -2.34
N GLU A 186 8.65 11.36 -2.03
CA GLU A 186 9.39 12.23 -2.93
C GLU A 186 10.81 11.72 -3.21
N SER A 187 11.51 11.30 -2.18
CA SER A 187 12.88 10.83 -2.29
C SER A 187 12.98 9.57 -3.16
N VAL A 188 12.12 8.56 -2.94
CA VAL A 188 12.14 7.32 -3.72
C VAL A 188 11.64 7.54 -5.13
N SER A 189 10.63 8.40 -5.34
CA SER A 189 10.14 8.75 -6.69
C SER A 189 11.26 9.32 -7.54
N LYS A 190 12.06 10.22 -6.99
CA LYS A 190 13.24 10.80 -7.69
C LYS A 190 14.32 9.76 -7.93
N CYS A 191 14.64 8.94 -6.92
CA CYS A 191 15.69 7.95 -7.00
C CYS A 191 15.43 6.89 -8.07
N PHE A 192 14.19 6.42 -8.17
CA PHE A 192 13.78 5.35 -9.08
C PHE A 192 13.12 5.85 -10.36
N SER A 193 12.98 7.16 -10.55
CA SER A 193 12.32 7.78 -11.71
C SER A 193 10.88 7.28 -11.92
N VAL A 194 10.13 7.12 -10.83
CA VAL A 194 8.74 6.66 -10.83
C VAL A 194 7.78 7.71 -10.31
N SER A 195 6.51 7.59 -10.69
CA SER A 195 5.44 8.46 -10.16
C SER A 195 4.67 7.74 -9.06
N LEU A 196 4.69 8.29 -7.85
CA LEU A 196 3.95 7.77 -6.71
C LEU A 196 2.90 8.77 -6.22
N ALA A 197 1.69 8.28 -5.97
CA ALA A 197 0.66 9.04 -5.28
C ALA A 197 0.75 8.80 -3.77
N PHE A 198 0.75 9.87 -3.01
CA PHE A 198 0.57 9.86 -1.56
C PHE A 198 -0.74 10.54 -1.21
N ASN A 199 -1.62 9.81 -0.53
CA ASN A 199 -2.92 10.28 -0.10
C ASN A 199 -2.98 10.26 1.42
N ALA A 200 -3.36 11.38 2.05
CA ALA A 200 -3.43 11.54 3.49
C ALA A 200 -4.82 11.99 3.94
N TYR A 201 -5.37 11.31 4.94
CA TYR A 201 -6.64 11.66 5.55
C TYR A 201 -6.49 12.83 6.53
N HIS A 202 -7.41 13.76 6.44
CA HIS A 202 -7.55 14.88 7.35
C HIS A 202 -8.93 14.77 8.03
N PRO A 203 -8.97 14.55 9.34
CA PRO A 203 -10.23 14.53 10.08
C PRO A 203 -10.91 15.91 10.01
N ALA A 204 -12.23 15.94 10.13
CA ALA A 204 -12.97 17.18 10.26
C ALA A 204 -12.44 17.98 11.45
N LYS A 205 -12.10 19.24 11.21
CA LYS A 205 -11.81 20.23 12.27
C LYS A 205 -13.03 21.14 12.43
N THR A 206 -13.29 21.56 13.64
CA THR A 206 -14.56 22.13 14.07
C THR A 206 -14.99 23.39 13.34
N ASP A 207 -14.09 24.26 12.85
CA ASP A 207 -14.47 25.57 12.31
C ASP A 207 -14.06 25.81 10.85
N ASP A 208 -12.84 25.40 10.43
CA ASP A 208 -12.31 25.70 9.10
C ASP A 208 -12.45 24.54 8.08
N ASN A 209 -12.68 23.32 8.57
CA ASN A 209 -12.87 22.15 7.72
C ASN A 209 -13.95 21.25 8.31
N PRO A 210 -15.23 21.60 8.08
CA PRO A 210 -16.37 20.91 8.71
C PRO A 210 -16.56 19.46 8.23
N LYS A 211 -15.84 19.03 7.18
CA LYS A 211 -15.94 17.69 6.60
C LYS A 211 -14.57 17.02 6.56
N PRO A 212 -14.49 15.71 6.83
CA PRO A 212 -13.26 14.98 6.62
C PRO A 212 -12.86 15.01 5.13
N SER A 213 -11.58 15.15 4.87
CA SER A 213 -11.06 15.25 3.50
C SER A 213 -9.80 14.42 3.33
N VAL A 214 -9.46 14.11 2.09
CA VAL A 214 -8.20 13.45 1.72
C VAL A 214 -7.43 14.39 0.81
N SER A 215 -6.19 14.70 1.18
CA SER A 215 -5.24 15.36 0.28
C SER A 215 -4.50 14.31 -0.55
N ARG A 216 -4.29 14.61 -1.82
CA ARG A 216 -3.51 13.80 -2.74
C ARG A 216 -2.34 14.61 -3.26
N LYS A 217 -1.16 14.02 -3.19
CA LYS A 217 0.06 14.54 -3.81
C LYS A 217 0.61 13.46 -4.73
N VAL A 218 1.04 13.84 -5.92
CA VAL A 218 1.75 12.96 -6.85
C VAL A 218 3.18 13.46 -6.96
N SER A 219 4.12 12.61 -6.58
CA SER A 219 5.54 12.86 -6.80
C SER A 219 5.93 12.22 -8.12
N THR A 220 6.50 13.03 -9.03
CA THR A 220 7.12 12.57 -10.27
C THR A 220 8.63 12.75 -10.16
N TYR A 221 9.41 12.04 -10.96
CA TYR A 221 10.87 12.16 -10.98
C TYR A 221 11.39 13.57 -11.29
N SER A 222 10.57 14.41 -11.96
CA SER A 222 10.96 15.77 -12.38
C SER A 222 10.45 16.88 -11.47
N SER A 223 9.37 16.68 -10.73
CA SER A 223 8.79 17.70 -9.84
C SER A 223 7.67 17.15 -8.97
N TRP A 224 7.48 17.74 -7.76
CA TRP A 224 6.21 17.63 -7.09
C TRP A 224 5.15 18.38 -7.92
N LYS A 225 4.21 17.65 -8.48
CA LYS A 225 2.94 18.27 -8.87
C LYS A 225 1.96 18.04 -7.73
N GLU A 226 1.66 19.09 -7.01
CA GLU A 226 0.49 19.09 -6.15
C GLU A 226 -0.74 18.98 -7.08
N GLU A 227 -1.18 17.78 -7.36
CA GLU A 227 -2.55 17.58 -7.82
C GLU A 227 -3.41 17.91 -6.61
N SER A 228 -3.83 19.17 -6.49
CA SER A 228 -4.69 19.64 -5.42
C SER A 228 -6.13 19.11 -5.58
N LYS A 229 -6.26 17.78 -5.69
CA LYS A 229 -7.55 17.11 -5.61
C LYS A 229 -7.83 16.76 -4.16
N LYS A 230 -8.47 17.69 -3.46
CA LYS A 230 -9.18 17.34 -2.23
C LYS A 230 -10.45 16.61 -2.63
N PHE A 231 -10.62 15.37 -2.22
CA PHE A 231 -11.92 14.72 -2.28
C PHE A 231 -12.46 14.56 -0.85
N TYR A 232 -13.77 14.77 -0.74
CA TYR A 232 -14.44 14.64 0.55
C TYR A 232 -14.94 13.22 0.72
N VAL A 233 -14.71 12.67 1.90
CA VAL A 233 -15.19 11.33 2.28
C VAL A 233 -16.51 11.54 3.03
N TYR A 234 -17.65 11.26 2.37
CA TYR A 234 -18.99 11.38 2.93
C TYR A 234 -19.40 10.16 3.74
#